data_04c8df81236c015ff1477bcb06a25253
#
_entry.id   04c8df81236c015ff1477bcb06a25253
#
_cell.length_a   1.000
_cell.length_b   1.000
_cell.length_c   1.000
_cell.angle_alpha   90.00
_cell.angle_beta   90.00
_cell.angle_gamma   90.00
#
_symmetry.space_group_name_H-M   'P 1'
#
loop_
_entity.id
_entity.type
_entity.pdbx_description
1 polymer ?
#
loop_
_entity_poly.entity_id
_entity_poly.type
_entity_poly.pdbx_seq_one_letter_code
_entity_poly.pdbx_strand_id
1 'polypeptide(L)'
;DDATRRIIEAIESGGSAADLDNPSRLFAQYAHQTGNDPIALAAIMKRAPSAAITDEQFARVTCPVLVAVGDRDFVLPADRLIEVLPDARLVTLRRTDHFATPESFDFIDATLEFLDVFIG
;
A
#
# COMPACT_ATOMS: atom_id res chain seq x y z
N ASP A 1 5.56 -14.88 -4.76
CA ASP A 1 6.53 -14.50 -5.80
C ASP A 1 7.89 -14.18 -5.18
N ASP A 2 8.89 -13.90 -6.00
CA ASP A 2 10.25 -13.61 -5.54
C ASP A 2 10.35 -12.32 -4.73
N ALA A 3 9.54 -11.32 -5.05
CA ALA A 3 9.52 -10.05 -4.33
C ALA A 3 9.01 -10.25 -2.90
N THR A 4 7.89 -10.95 -2.75
CA THR A 4 7.33 -11.30 -1.43
C THR A 4 8.32 -12.11 -0.60
N ARG A 5 9.01 -13.09 -1.20
CA ARG A 5 10.03 -13.88 -0.50
C ARG A 5 11.17 -13.01 0.03
N ARG A 6 11.69 -12.09 -0.79
CA ARG A 6 12.76 -11.16 -0.37
C ARG A 6 12.33 -10.25 0.77
N ILE A 7 11.09 -9.77 0.75
CA ILE A 7 10.55 -8.96 1.85
C ILE A 7 10.47 -9.77 3.14
N ILE A 8 9.96 -11.01 3.08
CA ILE A 8 9.90 -11.90 4.24
C ILE A 8 11.30 -12.15 4.83
N GLU A 9 12.26 -12.50 3.99
CA GLU A 9 13.66 -12.71 4.40
C GLU A 9 14.26 -11.45 5.05
N ALA A 10 13.96 -10.28 4.50
CA ALA A 10 14.40 -9.00 5.06
C ALA A 10 13.80 -8.72 6.44
N ILE A 11 12.51 -9.00 6.64
CA ILE A 11 11.83 -8.85 7.92
C ILE A 11 12.45 -9.81 8.95
N GLU A 12 12.63 -11.08 8.59
CA GLU A 12 13.17 -12.10 9.49
C GLU A 12 14.64 -11.89 9.85
N SER A 13 15.43 -11.34 8.95
CA SER A 13 16.84 -11.00 9.18
C SER A 13 17.07 -9.64 9.87
N GLY A 14 16.03 -8.89 10.14
CA GLY A 14 16.13 -7.55 10.72
C GLY A 14 16.71 -6.50 9.76
N GLY A 15 16.67 -6.75 8.46
CA GLY A 15 17.18 -5.83 7.45
C GLY A 15 18.70 -5.79 7.33
N SER A 16 19.40 -6.78 7.90
CA SER A 16 20.88 -6.82 7.94
C SER A 16 21.54 -7.32 6.65
N ALA A 17 20.79 -7.80 5.66
CA ALA A 17 21.34 -8.26 4.39
C ALA A 17 21.84 -7.07 3.56
N ALA A 18 23.06 -7.20 3.04
CA ALA A 18 23.76 -6.11 2.32
C ALA A 18 23.10 -5.73 0.99
N ASP A 19 22.35 -6.64 0.38
CA ASP A 19 21.81 -6.51 -0.98
C ASP A 19 20.28 -6.38 -1.02
N LEU A 20 19.68 -5.77 0.01
CA LEU A 20 18.23 -5.55 0.02
C LEU A 20 17.82 -4.48 -1.00
N ASP A 21 16.87 -4.82 -1.86
CA ASP A 21 16.19 -3.81 -2.64
C ASP A 21 15.43 -2.83 -1.75
N ASN A 22 15.06 -1.68 -2.30
CA ASN A 22 14.45 -0.62 -1.51
C ASN A 22 13.13 -1.03 -0.84
N PRO A 23 12.19 -1.72 -1.51
CA PRO A 23 10.98 -2.22 -0.84
C PRO A 23 11.29 -3.16 0.34
N SER A 24 12.16 -4.13 0.17
CA SER A 24 12.52 -5.08 1.23
C SER A 24 13.10 -4.39 2.45
N ARG A 25 13.96 -3.38 2.24
CA ARG A 25 14.51 -2.57 3.32
C ARG A 25 13.45 -1.78 4.07
N LEU A 26 12.54 -1.13 3.35
CA LEU A 26 11.47 -0.33 3.94
C LEU A 26 10.50 -1.20 4.75
N PHE A 27 10.12 -2.38 4.24
CA PHE A 27 9.30 -3.33 4.98
C PHE A 27 10.00 -3.84 6.24
N ALA A 28 11.29 -4.15 6.19
CA ALA A 28 12.05 -4.57 7.36
C ALA A 28 12.13 -3.45 8.41
N GLN A 29 12.39 -2.21 7.99
CA GLN A 29 12.39 -1.06 8.89
C GLN A 29 11.04 -0.85 9.56
N TYR A 30 9.96 -0.93 8.79
CA TYR A 30 8.60 -0.81 9.33
C TYR A 30 8.29 -1.93 10.33
N ALA A 31 8.62 -3.18 9.98
CA ALA A 31 8.33 -4.34 10.83
C ALA A 31 9.04 -4.28 12.19
N HIS A 32 10.21 -3.64 12.25
CA HIS A 32 11.01 -3.51 13.47
C HIS A 32 10.80 -2.18 14.22
N GLN A 33 9.85 -1.35 13.79
CA GLN A 33 9.48 -0.17 14.56
C GLN A 33 8.82 -0.54 15.90
N THR A 34 9.00 0.32 16.88
CA THR A 34 8.37 0.15 18.21
C THR A 34 6.86 0.01 18.07
N GLY A 35 6.32 -1.04 18.66
CA GLY A 35 4.88 -1.35 18.62
C GLY A 35 4.47 -2.33 17.53
N ASN A 36 5.37 -2.65 16.58
CA ASN A 36 5.14 -3.69 15.59
C ASN A 36 5.73 -5.03 16.01
N ASP A 37 5.15 -6.11 15.51
CA ASP A 37 5.63 -7.48 15.73
C ASP A 37 6.13 -8.04 14.38
N PRO A 38 7.46 -8.12 14.16
CA PRO A 38 8.01 -8.61 12.90
C PRO A 38 7.68 -10.08 12.64
N ILE A 39 7.51 -10.90 13.68
CA ILE A 39 7.15 -12.31 13.53
C ILE A 39 5.72 -12.43 12.99
N ALA A 40 4.79 -11.67 13.56
CA ALA A 40 3.40 -11.64 13.10
C ALA A 40 3.29 -11.10 11.67
N LEU A 41 4.03 -10.04 11.34
CA LEU A 41 4.04 -9.47 9.99
C LEU A 41 4.61 -10.45 8.96
N ALA A 42 5.72 -11.12 9.26
CA ALA A 42 6.27 -12.17 8.39
C ALA A 42 5.29 -13.34 8.22
N ALA A 43 4.59 -13.76 9.28
CA ALA A 43 3.60 -14.82 9.23
C ALA A 43 2.41 -14.47 8.30
N ILE A 44 1.93 -13.22 8.35
CA ILE A 44 0.87 -12.75 7.45
C ILE A 44 1.33 -12.82 5.99
N MET A 45 2.55 -12.41 5.69
CA MET A 45 3.09 -12.43 4.33
C MET A 45 3.36 -13.83 3.80
N LYS A 46 3.57 -14.82 4.68
CA LYS A 46 3.71 -16.24 4.32
C LYS A 46 2.40 -16.93 3.99
N ARG A 47 1.26 -16.29 4.22
CA ARG A 47 -0.04 -16.88 3.89
C ARG A 47 -0.13 -17.18 2.40
N ALA A 48 -0.83 -18.26 2.06
CA ALA A 48 -1.15 -18.56 0.68
C ALA A 48 -1.86 -17.35 0.03
N PRO A 49 -1.52 -17.00 -1.22
CA PRO A 49 -2.20 -15.92 -1.92
C PRO A 49 -3.70 -16.16 -1.95
N SER A 50 -4.48 -15.15 -1.62
CA SER A 50 -5.92 -15.19 -1.86
C SER A 50 -6.18 -15.22 -3.36
N ALA A 51 -7.34 -15.76 -3.77
CA ALA A 51 -7.76 -15.63 -5.15
C ALA A 51 -7.80 -14.15 -5.55
N ALA A 52 -7.33 -13.83 -6.74
CA ALA A 52 -7.39 -12.46 -7.24
C ALA A 52 -8.85 -12.01 -7.34
N ILE A 53 -9.09 -10.76 -6.96
CA ILE A 53 -10.41 -10.14 -7.11
C ILE A 53 -10.65 -9.93 -8.61
N THR A 54 -11.81 -10.38 -9.10
CA THR A 54 -12.17 -10.25 -10.52
C THR A 54 -12.75 -8.88 -10.85
N ASP A 55 -12.76 -8.53 -12.14
CA ASP A 55 -13.37 -7.30 -12.60
C ASP A 55 -14.88 -7.24 -12.25
N GLU A 56 -15.57 -8.39 -12.29
CA GLU A 56 -16.98 -8.47 -11.89
C GLU A 56 -17.18 -8.19 -10.40
N GLN A 57 -16.23 -8.58 -9.57
CA GLN A 57 -16.27 -8.27 -8.14
C GLN A 57 -16.01 -6.78 -7.90
N PHE A 58 -15.04 -6.17 -8.60
CA PHE A 58 -14.83 -4.72 -8.55
C PHE A 58 -16.04 -3.93 -9.04
N ALA A 59 -16.71 -4.39 -10.11
CA ALA A 59 -17.91 -3.74 -10.63
C ALA A 59 -19.08 -3.70 -9.64
N ARG A 60 -19.03 -4.51 -8.58
CA ARG A 60 -20.06 -4.51 -7.51
C ARG A 60 -19.81 -3.46 -6.43
N VAL A 61 -18.67 -2.80 -6.47
CA VAL A 61 -18.35 -1.69 -5.55
C VAL A 61 -18.99 -0.42 -6.11
N THR A 62 -20.20 -0.12 -5.65
CA THR A 62 -21.00 0.98 -6.19
C THR A 62 -20.87 2.28 -5.39
N CYS A 63 -20.22 2.25 -4.24
CA CYS A 63 -19.92 3.47 -3.49
C CYS A 63 -18.78 4.26 -4.18
N PRO A 64 -18.72 5.57 -3.96
CA PRO A 64 -17.56 6.36 -4.38
C PRO A 64 -16.25 5.81 -3.78
N VAL A 65 -15.19 5.78 -4.56
CA VAL A 65 -13.87 5.28 -4.15
C VAL A 65 -12.81 6.33 -4.42
N LEU A 66 -12.02 6.66 -3.42
CA LEU A 66 -10.79 7.42 -3.59
C LEU A 66 -9.59 6.46 -3.61
N VAL A 67 -8.79 6.53 -4.66
CA VAL A 67 -7.49 5.87 -4.73
C VAL A 67 -6.42 6.94 -4.59
N ALA A 68 -5.73 6.95 -3.47
CA ALA A 68 -4.62 7.87 -3.22
C ALA A 68 -3.32 7.08 -3.20
N VAL A 69 -2.38 7.44 -4.06
CA VAL A 69 -1.10 6.72 -4.21
C VAL A 69 0.04 7.70 -4.40
N GLY A 70 1.17 7.44 -3.75
CA GLY A 70 2.38 8.24 -3.92
C GLY A 70 3.02 8.05 -5.31
N ASP A 71 3.61 9.11 -5.84
CA ASP A 71 4.31 9.07 -7.14
C ASP A 71 5.62 8.25 -7.12
N ARG A 72 6.06 7.86 -5.91
CA ARG A 72 7.22 7.00 -5.66
C ARG A 72 6.83 5.65 -5.08
N ASP A 73 5.54 5.33 -5.10
CA ASP A 73 5.04 4.08 -4.55
C ASP A 73 5.31 2.92 -5.52
N PHE A 74 5.75 1.79 -4.99
CA PHE A 74 6.02 0.57 -5.77
C PHE A 74 4.75 -0.13 -6.27
N VAL A 75 3.56 0.24 -5.78
CA VAL A 75 2.30 -0.34 -6.26
C VAL A 75 1.79 0.27 -7.56
N LEU A 76 2.44 1.34 -8.05
CA LEU A 76 2.10 1.94 -9.33
C LEU A 76 2.35 0.97 -10.51
N PRO A 77 1.57 1.08 -11.60
CA PRO A 77 0.48 2.04 -11.84
C PRO A 77 -0.87 1.60 -11.24
N ALA A 78 -1.72 2.56 -10.87
CA ALA A 78 -3.05 2.31 -10.32
C ALA A 78 -4.18 2.38 -11.37
N ASP A 79 -3.83 2.63 -12.63
CA ASP A 79 -4.79 2.88 -13.71
C ASP A 79 -5.82 1.76 -13.86
N ARG A 80 -5.37 0.50 -13.79
CA ARG A 80 -6.25 -0.66 -13.92
C ARG A 80 -7.35 -0.69 -12.85
N LEU A 81 -7.03 -0.29 -11.63
CA LEU A 81 -8.02 -0.22 -10.55
C LEU A 81 -9.08 0.84 -10.84
N ILE A 82 -8.65 2.00 -11.37
CA ILE A 82 -9.57 3.08 -11.76
C ILE A 82 -10.48 2.65 -12.91
N GLU A 83 -9.97 1.88 -13.87
CA GLU A 83 -10.75 1.39 -15.00
C GLU A 83 -11.86 0.42 -14.62
N VAL A 84 -11.63 -0.44 -13.62
CA VAL A 84 -12.58 -1.49 -13.23
C VAL A 84 -13.59 -1.05 -12.16
N LEU A 85 -13.30 0.01 -11.42
CA LEU A 85 -14.20 0.55 -10.41
C LEU A 85 -15.24 1.49 -11.06
N PRO A 86 -16.55 1.34 -10.75
CA PRO A 86 -17.61 2.15 -11.36
C PRO A 86 -17.52 3.64 -11.06
N ASP A 87 -17.10 3.99 -9.86
CA ASP A 87 -17.00 5.38 -9.39
C ASP A 87 -15.73 5.58 -8.57
N ALA A 88 -14.62 5.79 -9.28
CA ALA A 88 -13.31 5.96 -8.66
C ALA A 88 -12.60 7.24 -9.11
N ARG A 89 -11.91 7.85 -8.16
CA ARG A 89 -11.04 9.00 -8.38
C ARG A 89 -9.62 8.67 -7.94
N LEU A 90 -8.65 8.97 -8.79
CA LEU A 90 -7.22 8.82 -8.49
C LEU A 90 -6.62 10.15 -8.05
N VAL A 91 -5.91 10.14 -6.95
CA VAL A 91 -5.05 11.24 -6.50
C VAL A 91 -3.63 10.73 -6.38
N THR A 92 -2.71 11.35 -7.09
CA THR A 92 -1.28 11.06 -7.01
C THR A 92 -0.62 12.04 -6.04
N LEU A 93 -0.02 11.48 -4.98
CA LEU A 93 0.65 12.26 -3.92
C LEU A 93 2.09 12.53 -4.33
N ARG A 94 2.48 13.81 -4.34
CA ARG A 94 3.82 14.22 -4.79
C ARG A 94 4.90 13.84 -3.80
N ARG A 95 6.02 13.31 -4.31
CA ARG A 95 7.22 12.94 -3.54
C ARG A 95 6.93 12.02 -2.36
N THR A 96 5.95 11.14 -2.52
CA THR A 96 5.46 10.26 -1.46
C THR A 96 5.64 8.82 -1.89
N ASP A 97 6.23 7.99 -1.03
CA ASP A 97 6.28 6.55 -1.18
C ASP A 97 5.17 5.86 -0.38
N HIS A 98 5.16 4.54 -0.42
CA HIS A 98 4.14 3.73 0.25
C HIS A 98 4.06 4.00 1.76
N PHE A 99 5.20 4.09 2.42
CA PHE A 99 5.29 4.22 3.89
C PHE A 99 5.08 5.65 4.36
N ALA A 100 5.40 6.64 3.55
CA ALA A 100 5.19 8.05 3.85
C ALA A 100 3.73 8.50 3.63
N THR A 101 2.92 7.72 2.91
CA THR A 101 1.54 8.06 2.57
C THR A 101 0.70 8.50 3.78
N PRO A 102 0.68 7.78 4.92
CA PRO A 102 -0.18 8.17 6.05
C PRO A 102 0.17 9.53 6.68
N GLU A 103 1.41 9.97 6.51
CA GLU A 103 1.91 11.25 7.06
C GLU A 103 1.86 12.38 6.04
N SER A 104 1.48 12.11 4.81
CA SER A 104 1.40 13.09 3.74
C SER A 104 0.24 14.05 3.96
N PHE A 105 0.51 15.35 3.99
CA PHE A 105 -0.53 16.36 4.04
C PHE A 105 -1.45 16.29 2.82
N ASP A 106 -0.90 16.05 1.64
CA ASP A 106 -1.69 15.88 0.42
C ASP A 106 -2.67 14.70 0.54
N PHE A 107 -2.28 13.61 1.22
CA PHE A 107 -3.16 12.48 1.52
C PHE A 107 -4.28 12.87 2.48
N ILE A 108 -3.94 13.55 3.54
CA ILE A 108 -4.91 14.02 4.55
C ILE A 108 -5.93 14.94 3.90
N ASP A 109 -5.48 15.94 3.16
CA ASP A 109 -6.34 16.90 2.47
C ASP A 109 -7.25 16.23 1.45
N ALA A 110 -6.70 15.34 0.60
CA ALA A 110 -7.48 14.60 -0.39
C ALA A 110 -8.54 13.70 0.26
N THR A 111 -8.22 13.10 1.40
CA THR A 111 -9.13 12.23 2.14
C THR A 111 -10.28 13.04 2.77
N LEU A 112 -9.95 14.15 3.40
CA LEU A 112 -10.95 15.04 4.01
C LEU A 112 -11.88 15.63 2.95
N GLU A 113 -11.34 16.07 1.84
CA GLU A 113 -12.11 16.55 0.70
C GLU A 113 -13.03 15.48 0.14
N PHE A 114 -12.51 14.27 -0.07
CA PHE A 114 -13.29 13.15 -0.62
C PHE A 114 -14.43 12.70 0.30
N LEU A 115 -14.15 12.58 1.58
CA LEU A 115 -15.17 12.21 2.56
C LEU A 115 -16.21 13.32 2.75
N ASP A 116 -16.04 14.40 1.98
CA ASP A 116 -16.88 15.55 2.15
C ASP A 116 -16.99 15.84 3.64
N VAL A 117 -15.92 15.72 4.25
CA VAL A 117 -15.82 16.22 5.59
C VAL A 117 -15.94 17.69 5.45
N PHE A 118 -16.97 17.93 4.98
CA PHE A 118 -17.77 19.06 5.01
C PHE A 118 -18.03 19.26 6.44
N ILE A 119 -17.09 19.54 6.93
CA ILE A 119 -16.97 20.46 8.00
C ILE A 119 -17.32 21.80 7.31
N GLY A 120 -18.46 21.88 6.80
CA GLY A 120 -19.00 23.11 6.21
C GLY A 120 -19.90 23.72 7.21
#